data_03808729acc1b18c8e07e0544e55ecca
#
_entry.id   03808729acc1b18c8e07e0544e55ecca
#
_cell.length_a   1.000
_cell.length_b   1.000
_cell.length_c   1.000
_cell.angle_alpha   90.00
_cell.angle_beta   90.00
_cell.angle_gamma   90.00
#
_symmetry.space_group_name_H-M   'P 1'
#
loop_
_entity.id
_entity.type
_entity.pdbx_description
1 polymer ?
#
loop_
_entity_poly.entity_id
_entity_poly.type
_entity_poly.pdbx_seq_one_letter_code
_entity_poly.pdbx_strand_id
1 'polypeptide(L)'
;VRYVKITFLGNSAGNEKGGHLVEIKGYGPDAALSLQAAAVKDYDRIPYNGAPGQEMLQDAVRLSGWRGERAGGQIAVWSSQAQPQLSASCAGVKNAAGQIIPVRTAMIRYTRGGNRLISDIIGSENSCDLQAGGVRPVWVEVNIPPSAKPGVYKGKVVVSAESGSPVSVPVILEVAPESLPAPAHWQVHLDLWQHPQAVARWHDVEPWSPEHFALMKPVMKRLADAGQKAITCSLIDEAWNAQTYDWFPPMIEWVKGKNGTMRWNYANFDKWVSFMMNEVGVKGQISCYTMIPWNMKIRYLDEATGKYKFLDLKPNDPSYEAIWGPFLTDFRKHVKSKGWLGKTCIGLDERPDAMVRAAKNVLDKYAPEFKIVSAVNRPTAMTRDVYDVSPVIDHAGTVTGDLLAQRKKEGKKTTFYVCVHPKKPNTFTISPLAEAEWLPLFAAANHLDGFLRWAYNSWNRNPFEKTDFGNWPAGDCYLVYPGNLSSLRFEKLRDGLEEFEKVNILRARAAKNPKAKAAVARMDEELSKLFTVEKSRG
;
A
#
# COMPACT_ATOMS: atom_id res chain seq x y z
N VAL A 1 -38.38 -15.25 -28.40
CA VAL A 1 -38.82 -16.15 -27.32
C VAL A 1 -40.12 -15.66 -26.75
N ARG A 2 -41.20 -16.49 -26.80
CA ARG A 2 -42.52 -16.08 -26.27
C ARG A 2 -42.68 -16.36 -24.78
N TYR A 3 -41.88 -17.28 -24.20
CA TYR A 3 -41.96 -17.66 -22.80
C TYR A 3 -40.59 -18.05 -22.26
N VAL A 4 -40.28 -17.71 -21.01
CA VAL A 4 -39.17 -18.23 -20.22
C VAL A 4 -39.78 -19.02 -19.06
N LYS A 5 -39.48 -20.33 -18.97
CA LYS A 5 -39.84 -21.15 -17.82
C LYS A 5 -38.65 -21.22 -16.88
N ILE A 6 -38.85 -20.77 -15.65
CA ILE A 6 -37.84 -20.90 -14.59
C ILE A 6 -38.35 -21.96 -13.64
N THR A 7 -37.54 -23.00 -13.43
CA THR A 7 -37.85 -24.07 -12.49
C THR A 7 -36.86 -24.00 -11.34
N PHE A 8 -37.32 -23.74 -10.13
CA PHE A 8 -36.51 -23.82 -8.93
C PHE A 8 -36.39 -25.29 -8.51
N LEU A 9 -35.16 -25.78 -8.39
CA LEU A 9 -34.86 -27.15 -7.95
C LEU A 9 -34.52 -27.23 -6.48
N GLY A 10 -34.65 -26.15 -5.72
CA GLY A 10 -34.33 -26.01 -4.32
C GLY A 10 -33.33 -24.87 -4.04
N ASN A 11 -32.99 -24.65 -2.80
CA ASN A 11 -31.95 -23.72 -2.38
C ASN A 11 -30.77 -24.46 -1.72
N SER A 12 -29.65 -23.77 -1.57
CA SER A 12 -28.43 -24.34 -0.97
C SER A 12 -28.57 -24.73 0.51
N ALA A 13 -29.67 -24.35 1.17
CA ALA A 13 -29.96 -24.69 2.56
C ALA A 13 -30.89 -25.90 2.71
N GLY A 14 -31.35 -26.51 1.60
CA GLY A 14 -32.16 -27.74 1.61
C GLY A 14 -33.58 -27.58 2.15
N ASN A 15 -34.10 -26.36 2.35
CA ASN A 15 -35.48 -26.14 2.70
C ASN A 15 -36.25 -25.56 1.51
N GLU A 16 -37.41 -26.12 1.27
CA GLU A 16 -38.24 -25.85 0.07
C GLU A 16 -38.93 -24.48 0.06
N LYS A 17 -38.74 -23.64 1.07
CA LYS A 17 -39.44 -22.37 1.22
C LYS A 17 -38.53 -21.18 1.03
N GLY A 18 -38.55 -20.59 -0.17
CA GLY A 18 -37.98 -19.31 -0.49
C GLY A 18 -36.66 -19.32 -1.24
N GLY A 19 -36.74 -19.14 -2.54
CA GLY A 19 -35.61 -18.70 -3.38
C GLY A 19 -35.73 -17.19 -3.63
N HIS A 20 -34.64 -16.44 -3.46
CA HIS A 20 -34.59 -15.06 -3.91
C HIS A 20 -34.07 -15.02 -5.34
N LEU A 21 -34.93 -14.60 -6.30
CA LEU A 21 -34.49 -14.26 -7.64
C LEU A 21 -34.11 -12.78 -7.63
N VAL A 22 -32.83 -12.50 -7.74
CA VAL A 22 -32.33 -11.13 -7.64
C VAL A 22 -32.51 -10.38 -8.97
N GLU A 23 -32.34 -11.06 -10.11
CA GLU A 23 -32.53 -10.47 -11.43
C GLU A 23 -32.67 -11.55 -12.52
N ILE A 24 -33.56 -11.27 -13.53
CA ILE A 24 -33.54 -12.00 -14.82
C ILE A 24 -33.26 -10.98 -15.90
N LYS A 25 -32.14 -11.13 -16.60
CA LYS A 25 -31.84 -10.36 -17.81
C LYS A 25 -32.13 -11.19 -19.05
N GLY A 26 -33.05 -10.70 -19.90
CA GLY A 26 -33.24 -11.25 -21.23
C GLY A 26 -32.46 -10.44 -22.25
N TYR A 27 -31.64 -11.08 -23.05
CA TYR A 27 -30.94 -10.45 -24.17
C TYR A 27 -31.65 -10.83 -25.48
N GLY A 28 -31.83 -9.85 -26.39
CA GLY A 28 -32.27 -10.13 -27.76
C GLY A 28 -31.18 -10.91 -28.54
N PRO A 29 -31.57 -11.64 -29.60
CA PRO A 29 -30.63 -12.48 -30.35
C PRO A 29 -29.42 -11.76 -30.91
N ASP A 30 -29.50 -10.48 -31.21
CA ASP A 30 -28.43 -9.71 -31.85
C ASP A 30 -27.48 -8.99 -30.84
N ALA A 31 -27.94 -8.74 -29.60
CA ALA A 31 -27.10 -8.10 -28.56
C ALA A 31 -26.21 -9.12 -27.85
N ALA A 32 -26.48 -10.41 -27.98
CA ALA A 32 -25.83 -11.47 -27.22
C ALA A 32 -24.51 -11.98 -27.84
N LEU A 33 -24.21 -11.65 -29.09
CA LEU A 33 -23.15 -12.29 -29.87
C LEU A 33 -21.93 -11.42 -30.15
N SER A 34 -21.97 -10.12 -29.81
CA SER A 34 -20.85 -9.20 -30.10
C SER A 34 -19.99 -8.91 -28.87
N LEU A 35 -18.72 -8.66 -29.13
CA LEU A 35 -17.81 -8.05 -28.16
C LEU A 35 -18.38 -6.70 -27.71
N GLN A 36 -18.48 -6.49 -26.41
CA GLN A 36 -18.94 -5.24 -25.81
C GLN A 36 -17.91 -4.68 -24.85
N ALA A 37 -17.85 -3.37 -24.75
CA ALA A 37 -16.99 -2.68 -23.80
C ALA A 37 -17.63 -1.35 -23.38
N ALA A 38 -17.51 -0.99 -22.11
CA ALA A 38 -17.93 0.30 -21.60
C ALA A 38 -17.03 0.74 -20.45
N ALA A 39 -16.91 2.05 -20.26
CA ALA A 39 -16.33 2.59 -19.04
C ALA A 39 -17.21 2.21 -17.84
N VAL A 40 -16.60 2.02 -16.68
CA VAL A 40 -17.30 1.74 -15.43
C VAL A 40 -16.84 2.71 -14.35
N LYS A 41 -17.62 2.83 -13.29
CA LYS A 41 -17.21 3.59 -12.10
C LYS A 41 -15.91 3.02 -11.56
N ASP A 42 -14.95 3.87 -11.27
CA ASP A 42 -13.59 3.49 -10.91
C ASP A 42 -13.46 2.84 -9.52
N TYR A 43 -14.48 2.95 -8.67
CA TYR A 43 -14.57 2.25 -7.37
C TYR A 43 -15.29 0.90 -7.42
N ASP A 44 -15.84 0.52 -8.59
CA ASP A 44 -16.57 -0.73 -8.69
C ASP A 44 -15.62 -1.93 -8.91
N ARG A 45 -15.97 -3.04 -8.28
CA ARG A 45 -15.36 -4.35 -8.52
C ARG A 45 -16.13 -5.05 -9.64
N ILE A 46 -15.50 -5.20 -10.78
CA ILE A 46 -16.14 -5.80 -11.95
C ILE A 46 -16.30 -7.30 -11.73
N PRO A 47 -17.51 -7.89 -11.95
CA PRO A 47 -17.74 -9.31 -11.75
C PRO A 47 -16.94 -10.17 -12.74
N TYR A 48 -16.70 -11.44 -12.37
CA TYR A 48 -15.96 -12.38 -13.22
C TYR A 48 -16.82 -12.88 -14.41
N ASN A 49 -18.08 -13.09 -14.20
CA ASN A 49 -19.04 -13.63 -15.18
C ASN A 49 -20.27 -12.72 -15.30
N GLY A 50 -20.92 -12.78 -16.45
CA GLY A 50 -22.11 -12.00 -16.78
C GLY A 50 -21.79 -10.56 -17.16
N ALA A 51 -22.71 -9.89 -17.86
CA ALA A 51 -22.54 -8.47 -18.18
C ALA A 51 -22.51 -7.63 -16.91
N PRO A 52 -21.70 -6.54 -16.84
CA PRO A 52 -21.78 -5.57 -15.74
C PRO A 52 -23.18 -4.98 -15.61
N GLY A 53 -23.61 -4.66 -14.39
CA GLY A 53 -24.87 -3.98 -14.15
C GLY A 53 -24.91 -2.60 -14.81
N GLN A 54 -26.08 -2.18 -15.26
CA GLN A 54 -26.25 -0.88 -15.94
C GLN A 54 -25.84 0.29 -15.02
N GLU A 55 -26.03 0.14 -13.72
CA GLU A 55 -25.64 1.12 -12.69
C GLU A 55 -24.14 1.33 -12.58
N MET A 56 -23.34 0.37 -13.06
CA MET A 56 -21.86 0.46 -13.11
C MET A 56 -21.38 1.22 -14.33
N LEU A 57 -22.16 1.20 -15.44
CA LEU A 57 -21.70 1.68 -16.74
C LEU A 57 -21.63 3.20 -16.80
N GLN A 58 -20.67 3.70 -17.55
CA GLN A 58 -20.40 5.10 -17.84
C GLN A 58 -20.23 5.30 -19.36
N ASP A 59 -20.49 6.50 -19.84
CA ASP A 59 -20.34 6.87 -21.26
C ASP A 59 -18.85 7.04 -21.67
N ALA A 60 -17.97 7.33 -20.71
CA ALA A 60 -16.53 7.52 -20.93
C ALA A 60 -15.75 7.20 -19.66
N VAL A 61 -14.49 6.83 -19.81
CA VAL A 61 -13.50 6.88 -18.75
C VAL A 61 -13.17 8.35 -18.49
N ARG A 62 -13.62 8.87 -17.35
CA ARG A 62 -13.40 10.26 -16.96
C ARG A 62 -12.30 10.34 -15.92
N LEU A 63 -11.22 10.99 -16.27
CA LEU A 63 -10.03 11.17 -15.44
C LEU A 63 -9.83 12.67 -15.19
N SER A 64 -9.35 13.00 -14.01
CA SER A 64 -8.94 14.36 -13.68
C SER A 64 -7.68 14.33 -12.82
N GLY A 65 -6.86 15.36 -12.92
CA GLY A 65 -5.68 15.43 -12.07
C GLY A 65 -4.88 16.71 -12.28
N TRP A 66 -3.98 16.95 -11.34
CA TRP A 66 -2.98 18.01 -11.46
C TRP A 66 -1.82 17.55 -12.34
N ARG A 67 -1.01 18.46 -12.82
CA ARG A 67 0.24 18.14 -13.52
C ARG A 67 1.20 17.42 -12.57
N GLY A 68 1.80 16.34 -13.00
CA GLY A 68 2.67 15.49 -12.19
C GLY A 68 1.95 14.35 -11.47
N GLU A 69 0.63 14.25 -11.60
CA GLU A 69 -0.23 13.25 -10.97
C GLU A 69 -0.44 12.03 -11.87
N ARG A 70 -0.84 10.92 -11.29
CA ARG A 70 -1.32 9.74 -12.02
C ARG A 70 -2.84 9.66 -11.88
N ALA A 71 -3.54 9.47 -12.99
CA ALA A 71 -4.98 9.25 -13.00
C ALA A 71 -5.29 7.88 -13.60
N GLY A 72 -6.22 7.15 -12.99
CA GLY A 72 -6.61 5.82 -13.43
C GLY A 72 -8.12 5.60 -13.42
N GLY A 73 -8.58 4.71 -14.31
CA GLY A 73 -9.99 4.32 -14.42
C GLY A 73 -10.13 2.93 -15.00
N GLN A 74 -11.35 2.46 -15.14
CA GLN A 74 -11.65 1.09 -15.54
C GLN A 74 -12.60 1.03 -16.74
N ILE A 75 -12.40 -0.01 -17.56
CA ILE A 75 -13.33 -0.44 -18.62
C ILE A 75 -13.70 -1.89 -18.31
N ALA A 76 -14.95 -2.24 -18.44
CA ALA A 76 -15.38 -3.62 -18.51
C ALA A 76 -15.52 -4.05 -19.96
N VAL A 77 -15.00 -5.23 -20.28
CA VAL A 77 -15.15 -5.88 -21.59
C VAL A 77 -15.84 -7.22 -21.38
N TRP A 78 -16.88 -7.52 -22.13
CA TRP A 78 -17.61 -8.77 -22.00
C TRP A 78 -18.14 -9.29 -23.35
N SER A 79 -18.37 -10.58 -23.42
CA SER A 79 -18.96 -11.23 -24.60
C SER A 79 -19.65 -12.52 -24.21
N SER A 80 -20.77 -12.84 -24.86
CA SER A 80 -21.40 -14.16 -24.73
C SER A 80 -20.64 -15.28 -25.42
N GLN A 81 -19.73 -14.93 -26.34
CA GLN A 81 -18.84 -15.87 -27.05
C GLN A 81 -17.40 -15.74 -26.56
N ALA A 82 -16.61 -16.78 -26.73
CA ALA A 82 -15.17 -16.71 -26.50
C ALA A 82 -14.53 -15.68 -27.45
N GLN A 83 -13.61 -14.89 -26.95
CA GLN A 83 -12.87 -13.88 -27.70
C GLN A 83 -11.37 -14.17 -27.53
N PRO A 84 -10.77 -14.93 -28.44
CA PRO A 84 -9.32 -15.13 -28.44
C PRO A 84 -8.60 -13.81 -28.75
N GLN A 85 -7.38 -13.67 -28.20
CA GLN A 85 -6.50 -12.52 -28.41
C GLN A 85 -7.20 -11.16 -28.17
N LEU A 86 -8.13 -11.12 -27.20
CA LEU A 86 -8.72 -9.86 -26.75
C LEU A 86 -7.62 -8.88 -26.34
N SER A 87 -7.62 -7.70 -26.94
CA SER A 87 -6.63 -6.66 -26.65
C SER A 87 -7.29 -5.29 -26.42
N ALA A 88 -6.63 -4.45 -25.64
CA ALA A 88 -7.05 -3.07 -25.39
C ALA A 88 -5.87 -2.14 -25.57
N SER A 89 -6.05 -1.09 -26.39
CA SER A 89 -5.00 -0.12 -26.67
C SER A 89 -5.55 1.30 -26.77
N CYS A 90 -4.71 2.29 -26.51
CA CYS A 90 -5.02 3.70 -26.67
C CYS A 90 -3.82 4.44 -27.28
N ALA A 91 -4.05 5.19 -28.34
CA ALA A 91 -3.00 6.01 -28.97
C ALA A 91 -2.63 7.26 -28.14
N GLY A 92 -3.29 7.47 -27.00
CA GLY A 92 -3.16 8.63 -26.14
C GLY A 92 -4.38 9.53 -26.17
N VAL A 93 -4.38 10.50 -25.25
CA VAL A 93 -5.38 11.58 -25.20
C VAL A 93 -4.79 12.88 -25.69
N LYS A 94 -5.56 13.66 -26.47
CA LYS A 94 -5.08 14.87 -27.16
C LYS A 94 -5.95 16.07 -26.78
N ASN A 95 -5.32 17.22 -26.53
CA ASN A 95 -6.01 18.50 -26.32
C ASN A 95 -6.22 19.28 -27.63
N ALA A 96 -6.97 20.39 -27.55
CA ALA A 96 -7.23 21.25 -28.70
C ALA A 96 -5.96 21.86 -29.34
N ALA A 97 -4.89 22.01 -28.55
CA ALA A 97 -3.61 22.54 -29.06
C ALA A 97 -2.70 21.44 -29.67
N GLY A 98 -3.19 20.21 -29.77
CA GLY A 98 -2.45 19.10 -30.36
C GLY A 98 -1.48 18.37 -29.43
N GLN A 99 -1.34 18.77 -28.17
CA GLN A 99 -0.52 18.04 -27.21
C GLN A 99 -1.14 16.67 -26.90
N ILE A 100 -0.32 15.63 -26.97
CA ILE A 100 -0.73 14.25 -26.66
C ILE A 100 -0.10 13.82 -25.35
N ILE A 101 -0.90 13.17 -24.50
CA ILE A 101 -0.46 12.46 -23.28
C ILE A 101 -0.68 10.96 -23.52
N PRO A 102 0.37 10.13 -23.35
CA PRO A 102 0.24 8.68 -23.50
C PRO A 102 -0.72 8.07 -22.50
N VAL A 103 -1.44 7.04 -22.91
CA VAL A 103 -2.34 6.26 -22.07
C VAL A 103 -1.85 4.81 -22.06
N ARG A 104 -1.67 4.26 -20.87
CA ARG A 104 -1.38 2.84 -20.67
C ARG A 104 -2.69 2.10 -20.47
N THR A 105 -2.84 0.94 -21.09
CA THR A 105 -3.89 -0.03 -20.81
C THR A 105 -3.28 -1.32 -20.29
N ALA A 106 -3.97 -1.99 -19.37
CA ALA A 106 -3.54 -3.27 -18.81
C ALA A 106 -4.75 -4.13 -18.43
N MET A 107 -4.67 -5.43 -18.69
CA MET A 107 -5.70 -6.36 -18.26
C MET A 107 -5.69 -6.50 -16.74
N ILE A 108 -6.86 -6.43 -16.11
CA ILE A 108 -7.01 -6.72 -14.68
C ILE A 108 -7.35 -8.20 -14.53
N ARG A 109 -6.60 -8.88 -13.69
CA ARG A 109 -6.83 -10.29 -13.37
C ARG A 109 -7.57 -10.43 -12.05
N TYR A 110 -8.22 -11.58 -11.90
CA TYR A 110 -8.95 -11.94 -10.69
C TYR A 110 -8.08 -12.78 -9.76
N THR A 111 -8.33 -12.63 -8.48
CA THR A 111 -7.77 -13.45 -7.41
C THR A 111 -8.86 -13.83 -6.42
N ARG A 112 -8.62 -14.80 -5.55
CA ARG A 112 -9.57 -15.16 -4.50
C ARG A 112 -9.36 -14.26 -3.27
N GLY A 113 -10.46 -13.61 -2.85
CA GLY A 113 -10.59 -12.99 -1.54
C GLY A 113 -11.58 -13.83 -0.71
N GLY A 114 -11.09 -14.73 0.12
CA GLY A 114 -11.92 -15.77 0.73
C GLY A 114 -12.53 -16.69 -0.34
N ASN A 115 -13.84 -16.85 -0.34
CA ASN A 115 -14.56 -17.70 -1.30
C ASN A 115 -14.98 -16.98 -2.60
N ARG A 116 -14.58 -15.73 -2.81
CA ARG A 116 -15.01 -14.90 -3.94
C ARG A 116 -13.87 -14.63 -4.90
N LEU A 117 -14.15 -14.65 -6.21
CA LEU A 117 -13.24 -14.09 -7.22
C LEU A 117 -13.42 -12.58 -7.26
N ILE A 118 -12.31 -11.87 -7.11
CA ILE A 118 -12.25 -10.41 -7.00
C ILE A 118 -11.30 -9.87 -8.07
N SER A 119 -11.73 -8.89 -8.85
CA SER A 119 -10.86 -8.11 -9.74
C SER A 119 -9.92 -7.26 -8.90
N ASP A 120 -8.60 -7.51 -8.96
CA ASP A 120 -7.63 -6.80 -8.12
C ASP A 120 -6.27 -6.59 -8.78
N ILE A 121 -5.75 -7.57 -9.55
CA ILE A 121 -4.38 -7.57 -10.05
C ILE A 121 -4.29 -6.78 -11.35
N ILE A 122 -3.61 -5.66 -11.36
CA ILE A 122 -3.32 -4.91 -12.59
C ILE A 122 -2.11 -5.54 -13.26
N GLY A 123 -2.34 -6.19 -14.40
CA GLY A 123 -1.32 -6.88 -15.18
C GLY A 123 -0.30 -5.96 -15.86
N SER A 124 0.68 -6.56 -16.49
CA SER A 124 1.59 -5.89 -17.43
C SER A 124 1.06 -5.96 -18.87
N GLU A 125 0.27 -6.99 -19.16
CA GLU A 125 -0.24 -7.31 -20.48
C GLU A 125 -1.49 -6.48 -20.79
N ASN A 126 -1.63 -6.07 -22.04
CA ASN A 126 -2.82 -5.41 -22.59
C ASN A 126 -3.68 -6.36 -23.44
N SER A 127 -3.40 -7.66 -23.41
CA SER A 127 -4.13 -8.71 -24.12
C SER A 127 -4.32 -9.97 -23.28
N CYS A 128 -5.38 -10.72 -23.59
CA CYS A 128 -5.69 -12.02 -22.99
C CYS A 128 -6.77 -12.74 -23.80
N ASP A 129 -7.05 -13.99 -23.48
CA ASP A 129 -8.25 -14.67 -23.95
C ASP A 129 -9.43 -14.37 -23.02
N LEU A 130 -10.61 -14.17 -23.59
CA LEU A 130 -11.86 -14.03 -22.87
C LEU A 130 -12.74 -15.26 -23.14
N GLN A 131 -13.13 -15.95 -22.09
CA GLN A 131 -14.03 -17.11 -22.19
C GLN A 131 -15.46 -16.65 -22.50
N ALA A 132 -16.26 -17.55 -23.12
CA ALA A 132 -17.67 -17.30 -23.39
C ALA A 132 -18.43 -16.96 -22.09
N GLY A 133 -19.22 -15.90 -22.11
CA GLY A 133 -19.93 -15.36 -20.94
C GLY A 133 -19.06 -14.68 -19.90
N GLY A 134 -17.76 -14.58 -20.16
CA GLY A 134 -16.79 -13.94 -19.26
C GLY A 134 -16.78 -12.43 -19.34
N VAL A 135 -16.16 -11.82 -18.32
CA VAL A 135 -15.87 -10.39 -18.24
C VAL A 135 -14.38 -10.18 -17.99
N ARG A 136 -13.79 -9.22 -18.68
CA ARG A 136 -12.40 -8.80 -18.47
C ARG A 136 -12.33 -7.32 -18.17
N PRO A 137 -11.94 -6.93 -16.95
CA PRO A 137 -11.65 -5.55 -16.65
C PRO A 137 -10.33 -5.11 -17.29
N VAL A 138 -10.30 -3.84 -17.73
CA VAL A 138 -9.11 -3.19 -18.27
C VAL A 138 -8.83 -1.95 -17.43
N TRP A 139 -7.62 -1.82 -16.94
CA TRP A 139 -7.10 -0.61 -16.30
C TRP A 139 -6.67 0.38 -17.39
N VAL A 140 -7.06 1.63 -17.22
CA VAL A 140 -6.67 2.76 -18.08
C VAL A 140 -5.92 3.75 -17.21
N GLU A 141 -4.67 4.04 -17.53
CA GLU A 141 -3.78 4.87 -16.71
C GLU A 141 -3.14 5.98 -17.54
N VAL A 142 -3.09 7.16 -16.95
CA VAL A 142 -2.42 8.34 -17.48
C VAL A 142 -1.46 8.89 -16.42
N ASN A 143 -0.17 8.98 -16.77
CA ASN A 143 0.79 9.77 -16.00
C ASN A 143 0.79 11.18 -16.58
N ILE A 144 0.21 12.15 -15.88
CA ILE A 144 0.09 13.54 -16.35
C ILE A 144 1.46 14.22 -16.22
N PRO A 145 2.13 14.58 -17.32
CA PRO A 145 3.45 15.18 -17.22
C PRO A 145 3.40 16.53 -16.48
N PRO A 146 4.44 16.93 -15.74
CA PRO A 146 4.56 18.28 -15.18
C PRO A 146 4.46 19.40 -16.24
N SER A 147 4.81 19.08 -17.50
CA SER A 147 4.73 20.00 -18.66
C SER A 147 3.38 19.98 -19.38
N ALA A 148 2.39 19.21 -18.90
CA ALA A 148 1.06 19.16 -19.52
C ALA A 148 0.41 20.55 -19.48
N LYS A 149 -0.23 20.96 -20.57
CA LYS A 149 -1.04 22.17 -20.61
C LYS A 149 -2.37 21.91 -19.90
N PRO A 150 -2.85 22.82 -19.05
CA PRO A 150 -4.19 22.68 -18.45
C PRO A 150 -5.27 22.63 -19.53
N GLY A 151 -6.35 21.88 -19.25
CA GLY A 151 -7.51 21.75 -20.13
C GLY A 151 -7.92 20.31 -20.37
N VAL A 152 -8.83 20.13 -21.32
CA VAL A 152 -9.45 18.83 -21.62
C VAL A 152 -8.70 18.13 -22.74
N TYR A 153 -8.34 16.88 -22.50
CA TYR A 153 -7.76 15.95 -23.45
C TYR A 153 -8.75 14.83 -23.75
N LYS A 154 -8.88 14.44 -25.00
CA LYS A 154 -9.82 13.40 -25.46
C LYS A 154 -9.08 12.32 -26.24
N GLY A 155 -9.50 11.10 -26.06
CA GLY A 155 -9.02 9.91 -26.76
C GLY A 155 -10.02 8.78 -26.68
N LYS A 156 -9.60 7.59 -27.04
CA LYS A 156 -10.41 6.39 -26.89
C LYS A 156 -9.53 5.17 -26.69
N VAL A 157 -9.98 4.26 -25.86
CA VAL A 157 -9.47 2.89 -25.83
C VAL A 157 -10.18 2.10 -26.92
N VAL A 158 -9.42 1.41 -27.75
CA VAL A 158 -9.92 0.46 -28.74
C VAL A 158 -9.74 -0.93 -28.19
N VAL A 159 -10.85 -1.65 -28.05
CA VAL A 159 -10.90 -3.05 -27.65
C VAL A 159 -11.16 -3.89 -28.90
N SER A 160 -10.28 -4.83 -29.19
CA SER A 160 -10.38 -5.72 -30.35
C SER A 160 -10.10 -7.17 -29.95
N ALA A 161 -10.58 -8.11 -30.73
CA ALA A 161 -10.29 -9.53 -30.61
C ALA A 161 -9.90 -10.07 -32.00
N GLU A 162 -9.51 -11.34 -32.08
CA GLU A 162 -9.14 -11.99 -33.34
C GLU A 162 -10.25 -11.89 -34.40
N SER A 163 -11.51 -11.93 -33.98
CA SER A 163 -12.67 -11.82 -34.84
C SER A 163 -13.66 -10.77 -34.34
N GLY A 164 -14.44 -10.19 -35.24
CA GLY A 164 -15.45 -9.19 -34.96
C GLY A 164 -14.96 -7.75 -35.12
N SER A 165 -15.88 -6.80 -34.95
CA SER A 165 -15.59 -5.37 -35.07
C SER A 165 -15.02 -4.83 -33.76
N PRO A 166 -13.99 -3.99 -33.79
CA PRO A 166 -13.47 -3.33 -32.60
C PRO A 166 -14.50 -2.43 -31.93
N VAL A 167 -14.48 -2.38 -30.61
CA VAL A 167 -15.31 -1.50 -29.78
C VAL A 167 -14.45 -0.37 -29.24
N SER A 168 -14.95 0.86 -29.31
CA SER A 168 -14.24 2.05 -28.81
C SER A 168 -14.90 2.61 -27.57
N VAL A 169 -14.13 2.85 -26.51
CA VAL A 169 -14.59 3.48 -25.28
C VAL A 169 -13.91 4.84 -25.14
N PRO A 170 -14.66 5.96 -25.07
CA PRO A 170 -14.08 7.28 -24.92
C PRO A 170 -13.26 7.42 -23.63
N VAL A 171 -12.18 8.20 -23.70
CA VAL A 171 -11.36 8.63 -22.54
C VAL A 171 -11.31 10.14 -22.55
N ILE A 172 -11.66 10.76 -21.42
CA ILE A 172 -11.65 12.20 -21.22
C ILE A 172 -10.78 12.47 -20.00
N LEU A 173 -9.70 13.24 -20.19
CA LEU A 173 -8.82 13.67 -19.12
C LEU A 173 -8.93 15.18 -18.95
N GLU A 174 -9.21 15.64 -17.75
CA GLU A 174 -9.15 17.05 -17.37
C GLU A 174 -7.86 17.31 -16.57
N VAL A 175 -6.99 18.17 -17.12
CA VAL A 175 -5.74 18.57 -16.46
C VAL A 175 -5.91 19.95 -15.84
N ALA A 176 -5.81 20.01 -14.51
CA ALA A 176 -5.85 21.25 -13.76
C ALA A 176 -4.57 22.09 -13.95
N PRO A 177 -4.63 23.42 -13.69
CA PRO A 177 -3.46 24.29 -13.82
C PRO A 177 -2.41 24.07 -12.71
N GLU A 178 -2.77 23.44 -11.62
CA GLU A 178 -1.88 23.12 -10.50
C GLU A 178 -0.87 22.04 -10.87
N SER A 179 0.19 21.96 -10.05
CA SER A 179 1.20 20.89 -10.14
C SER A 179 1.38 20.21 -8.80
N LEU A 180 1.42 18.90 -8.85
CA LEU A 180 1.85 18.07 -7.74
C LEU A 180 3.39 17.94 -7.80
N PRO A 181 4.13 18.12 -6.69
CA PRO A 181 5.56 17.87 -6.67
C PRO A 181 5.87 16.39 -6.86
N ALA A 182 7.11 16.07 -7.21
CA ALA A 182 7.55 14.67 -7.27
C ALA A 182 7.36 13.97 -5.90
N PRO A 183 7.01 12.67 -5.86
CA PRO A 183 6.67 11.93 -4.65
C PRO A 183 7.73 12.00 -3.55
N ALA A 184 9.00 12.10 -3.91
CA ALA A 184 10.09 12.29 -2.93
C ALA A 184 9.94 13.57 -2.08
N HIS A 185 9.22 14.58 -2.60
CA HIS A 185 8.98 15.87 -1.94
C HIS A 185 7.60 16.01 -1.30
N TRP A 186 6.77 14.97 -1.36
CA TRP A 186 5.48 14.98 -0.67
C TRP A 186 5.66 15.07 0.84
N GLN A 187 4.73 15.75 1.50
CA GLN A 187 4.75 15.91 2.96
C GLN A 187 4.19 14.71 3.69
N VAL A 188 3.37 13.91 3.03
CA VAL A 188 2.81 12.70 3.60
C VAL A 188 3.90 11.78 4.13
N HIS A 189 3.78 11.36 5.39
CA HIS A 189 4.64 10.37 6.01
C HIS A 189 4.05 8.97 5.79
N LEU A 190 4.36 8.38 4.62
CA LEU A 190 3.96 7.03 4.29
C LEU A 190 4.98 6.03 4.81
N ASP A 191 4.52 5.04 5.57
CA ASP A 191 5.33 3.93 6.08
C ASP A 191 4.65 2.58 5.79
N LEU A 192 4.85 2.07 4.58
CA LEU A 192 4.47 0.69 4.22
C LEU A 192 5.71 -0.21 4.40
N TRP A 193 5.62 -1.19 5.32
CA TRP A 193 6.77 -2.04 5.64
C TRP A 193 7.12 -2.97 4.48
N GLN A 194 8.42 -3.00 4.15
CA GLN A 194 8.95 -3.77 3.04
C GLN A 194 9.42 -5.16 3.50
N HIS A 195 9.17 -6.17 2.66
CA HIS A 195 9.52 -7.57 2.90
C HIS A 195 10.43 -8.09 1.76
N PRO A 196 11.73 -7.78 1.80
CA PRO A 196 12.67 -8.19 0.74
C PRO A 196 12.75 -9.70 0.56
N GLN A 197 12.58 -10.50 1.62
CA GLN A 197 12.64 -11.96 1.58
C GLN A 197 11.58 -12.58 0.67
N ALA A 198 10.39 -11.99 0.63
CA ALA A 198 9.32 -12.44 -0.25
C ALA A 198 9.72 -12.35 -1.73
N VAL A 199 10.52 -11.35 -2.10
CA VAL A 199 11.05 -11.21 -3.46
C VAL A 199 12.09 -12.29 -3.76
N ALA A 200 13.03 -12.53 -2.84
CA ALA A 200 14.05 -13.57 -3.02
C ALA A 200 13.41 -14.95 -3.19
N ARG A 201 12.49 -15.32 -2.29
CA ARG A 201 11.80 -16.63 -2.37
C ARG A 201 10.95 -16.75 -3.64
N TRP A 202 10.21 -15.71 -4.00
CA TRP A 202 9.33 -15.77 -5.18
C TRP A 202 10.11 -16.03 -6.47
N HIS A 203 11.28 -15.42 -6.59
CA HIS A 203 12.13 -15.53 -7.78
C HIS A 203 13.20 -16.62 -7.66
N ASP A 204 13.26 -17.34 -6.53
CA ASP A 204 14.25 -18.40 -6.25
C ASP A 204 15.70 -17.90 -6.44
N VAL A 205 16.00 -16.74 -5.83
CA VAL A 205 17.33 -16.12 -5.90
C VAL A 205 17.95 -16.00 -4.51
N GLU A 206 19.28 -15.98 -4.46
CA GLU A 206 20.01 -15.81 -3.21
C GLU A 206 19.73 -14.43 -2.59
N PRO A 207 19.28 -14.37 -1.32
CA PRO A 207 19.03 -13.10 -0.63
C PRO A 207 20.28 -12.19 -0.62
N TRP A 208 20.04 -10.90 -0.87
CA TRP A 208 21.08 -9.87 -0.89
C TRP A 208 22.13 -10.00 -2.01
N SER A 209 21.89 -10.86 -3.01
CA SER A 209 22.66 -10.94 -4.24
C SER A 209 22.36 -9.75 -5.16
N PRO A 210 23.23 -9.45 -6.16
CA PRO A 210 22.95 -8.43 -7.16
C PRO A 210 21.64 -8.69 -7.93
N GLU A 211 21.32 -9.95 -8.20
CA GLU A 211 20.08 -10.34 -8.86
C GLU A 211 18.84 -10.05 -8.00
N HIS A 212 18.90 -10.36 -6.69
CA HIS A 212 17.85 -10.01 -5.75
C HIS A 212 17.57 -8.49 -5.74
N PHE A 213 18.62 -7.65 -5.69
CA PHE A 213 18.45 -6.20 -5.75
C PHE A 213 17.86 -5.73 -7.09
N ALA A 214 18.25 -6.33 -8.21
CA ALA A 214 17.67 -6.02 -9.51
C ALA A 214 16.17 -6.31 -9.57
N LEU A 215 15.74 -7.44 -8.99
CA LEU A 215 14.33 -7.84 -8.92
C LEU A 215 13.52 -7.00 -7.91
N MET A 216 14.12 -6.59 -6.81
CA MET A 216 13.49 -5.69 -5.84
C MET A 216 13.30 -4.27 -6.38
N LYS A 217 14.21 -3.77 -7.23
CA LYS A 217 14.22 -2.38 -7.65
C LYS A 217 12.89 -1.88 -8.22
N PRO A 218 12.24 -2.55 -9.18
CA PRO A 218 10.96 -2.07 -9.70
C PRO A 218 9.84 -2.09 -8.66
N VAL A 219 9.81 -3.08 -7.75
CA VAL A 219 8.81 -3.19 -6.68
C VAL A 219 8.97 -2.05 -5.67
N MET A 220 10.20 -1.79 -5.21
CA MET A 220 10.50 -0.72 -4.26
C MET A 220 10.38 0.67 -4.91
N LYS A 221 10.69 0.79 -6.20
CA LYS A 221 10.49 2.04 -6.94
C LYS A 221 9.02 2.43 -7.04
N ARG A 222 8.11 1.45 -7.26
CA ARG A 222 6.66 1.68 -7.21
C ARG A 222 6.23 2.26 -5.86
N LEU A 223 6.79 1.75 -4.77
CA LEU A 223 6.53 2.25 -3.43
C LEU A 223 7.08 3.68 -3.22
N ALA A 224 8.29 3.96 -3.68
CA ALA A 224 8.88 5.29 -3.64
C ALA A 224 8.06 6.31 -4.44
N ASP A 225 7.52 5.89 -5.60
CA ASP A 225 6.65 6.69 -6.46
C ASP A 225 5.24 6.92 -5.88
N ALA A 226 4.90 6.26 -4.78
CA ALA A 226 3.73 6.55 -3.94
C ALA A 226 4.06 7.41 -2.70
N GLY A 227 5.29 7.92 -2.59
CA GLY A 227 5.68 8.84 -1.52
C GLY A 227 6.22 8.21 -0.25
N GLN A 228 6.67 6.94 -0.28
CA GLN A 228 7.28 6.25 0.87
C GLN A 228 8.38 7.08 1.52
N LYS A 229 8.40 7.11 2.87
CA LYS A 229 9.39 7.88 3.65
C LYS A 229 10.28 7.00 4.52
N ALA A 230 9.84 5.81 4.90
CA ALA A 230 10.54 4.94 5.84
C ALA A 230 11.13 3.70 5.16
N ILE A 231 12.32 3.32 5.58
CA ILE A 231 13.00 2.07 5.21
C ILE A 231 12.84 1.10 6.37
N THR A 232 12.16 -0.02 6.16
CA THR A 232 11.95 -1.05 7.17
C THR A 232 13.20 -1.92 7.28
N CYS A 233 13.79 -1.97 8.47
CA CYS A 233 14.97 -2.80 8.76
C CYS A 233 14.69 -3.70 9.97
N SER A 234 14.84 -5.02 9.83
CA SER A 234 14.89 -5.94 10.95
C SER A 234 16.36 -6.17 11.34
N LEU A 235 16.79 -5.60 12.46
CA LEU A 235 18.19 -5.73 12.90
C LEU A 235 18.48 -7.08 13.53
N ILE A 236 17.43 -7.79 13.94
CA ILE A 236 17.49 -9.09 14.60
C ILE A 236 16.64 -10.10 13.87
N ASP A 237 16.81 -11.35 14.21
CA ASP A 237 16.02 -12.45 13.69
C ASP A 237 14.55 -12.34 14.11
N GLU A 238 13.62 -12.47 13.16
CA GLU A 238 12.18 -12.59 13.43
C GLU A 238 11.64 -11.55 14.43
N ALA A 239 11.87 -10.26 14.17
CA ALA A 239 11.40 -9.20 15.06
C ALA A 239 9.89 -9.27 15.37
N TRP A 240 9.10 -9.85 14.45
CA TRP A 240 7.64 -10.03 14.56
C TRP A 240 7.20 -11.47 14.84
N ASN A 241 8.12 -12.38 15.23
CA ASN A 241 7.81 -13.75 15.64
C ASN A 241 6.97 -14.55 14.62
N ALA A 242 7.49 -14.69 13.41
CA ALA A 242 6.88 -15.47 12.32
C ALA A 242 5.45 -15.00 11.89
N GLN A 243 5.17 -13.70 11.98
CA GLN A 243 3.91 -13.14 11.48
C GLN A 243 3.87 -13.04 9.95
N THR A 244 5.01 -13.18 9.27
CA THR A 244 5.11 -13.17 7.81
C THR A 244 5.17 -14.61 7.25
N TYR A 245 4.83 -14.78 5.96
CA TYR A 245 4.98 -16.08 5.30
C TYR A 245 6.45 -16.52 5.25
N ASP A 246 7.34 -15.58 4.92
CA ASP A 246 8.77 -15.83 4.86
C ASP A 246 9.40 -15.56 6.23
N TRP A 247 10.39 -16.37 6.58
CA TRP A 247 11.27 -16.07 7.69
C TRP A 247 11.97 -14.72 7.46
N PHE A 248 11.99 -13.86 8.48
CA PHE A 248 12.61 -12.54 8.40
C PHE A 248 14.02 -12.58 9.03
N PRO A 249 15.08 -12.81 8.21
CA PRO A 249 16.43 -12.92 8.73
C PRO A 249 16.94 -11.59 9.27
N PRO A 250 17.90 -11.60 10.20
CA PRO A 250 18.50 -10.39 10.69
C PRO A 250 19.28 -9.70 9.56
N MET A 251 19.14 -8.41 9.44
CA MET A 251 19.97 -7.60 8.54
C MET A 251 21.36 -7.33 9.15
N ILE A 252 21.50 -7.53 10.46
CA ILE A 252 22.77 -7.48 11.20
C ILE A 252 23.01 -8.85 11.82
N GLU A 253 24.09 -9.51 11.43
CA GLU A 253 24.46 -10.79 12.02
C GLU A 253 25.17 -10.58 13.36
N TRP A 254 24.65 -11.20 14.41
CA TRP A 254 25.23 -11.21 15.74
C TRP A 254 26.15 -12.42 15.87
N VAL A 255 27.41 -12.19 16.24
CA VAL A 255 28.43 -13.25 16.32
C VAL A 255 29.14 -13.18 17.65
N LYS A 256 29.14 -14.30 18.38
CA LYS A 256 29.96 -14.47 19.59
C LYS A 256 31.26 -15.13 19.21
N GLY A 257 32.37 -14.38 19.28
CA GLY A 257 33.70 -14.87 18.98
C GLY A 257 34.14 -15.96 19.95
N LYS A 258 35.16 -16.73 19.58
CA LYS A 258 35.77 -17.79 20.44
C LYS A 258 36.24 -17.28 21.80
N ASN A 259 36.63 -16.01 21.87
CA ASN A 259 37.01 -15.30 23.11
C ASN A 259 35.80 -14.82 23.96
N GLY A 260 34.57 -15.11 23.54
CA GLY A 260 33.35 -14.69 24.22
C GLY A 260 32.87 -13.29 23.88
N THR A 261 33.61 -12.50 23.10
CA THR A 261 33.23 -11.12 22.73
C THR A 261 32.17 -11.14 21.63
N MET A 262 31.14 -10.30 21.76
CA MET A 262 30.14 -10.09 20.71
C MET A 262 30.64 -9.11 19.64
N ARG A 263 30.33 -9.40 18.39
CA ARG A 263 30.59 -8.52 17.25
C ARG A 263 29.40 -8.56 16.29
N TRP A 264 29.27 -7.56 15.44
CA TRP A 264 28.13 -7.35 14.56
C TRP A 264 28.58 -7.15 13.12
N ASN A 265 27.95 -7.87 12.19
CA ASN A 265 28.20 -7.72 10.77
C ASN A 265 27.05 -6.93 10.13
N TYR A 266 27.36 -5.75 9.64
CA TYR A 266 26.39 -4.80 9.07
C TYR A 266 26.22 -4.94 7.54
N ALA A 267 26.84 -5.91 6.89
CA ALA A 267 26.93 -5.96 5.42
C ALA A 267 25.55 -5.93 4.73
N ASN A 268 24.59 -6.71 5.22
CA ASN A 268 23.26 -6.76 4.62
C ASN A 268 22.44 -5.50 4.94
N PHE A 269 22.55 -4.97 6.15
CA PHE A 269 21.96 -3.69 6.53
C PHE A 269 22.46 -2.55 5.64
N ASP A 270 23.77 -2.46 5.44
CA ASP A 270 24.39 -1.44 4.60
C ASP A 270 23.93 -1.53 3.14
N LYS A 271 23.92 -2.75 2.58
CA LYS A 271 23.43 -2.98 1.21
C LYS A 271 21.97 -2.53 1.07
N TRP A 272 21.11 -2.95 2.00
CA TRP A 272 19.68 -2.62 1.97
C TRP A 272 19.42 -1.12 2.06
N VAL A 273 19.97 -0.46 3.09
CA VAL A 273 19.76 0.98 3.29
C VAL A 273 20.34 1.78 2.12
N SER A 274 21.56 1.43 1.66
CA SER A 274 22.17 2.10 0.50
C SER A 274 21.34 1.95 -0.76
N PHE A 275 20.84 0.75 -1.03
CA PHE A 275 19.95 0.48 -2.17
C PHE A 275 18.66 1.32 -2.11
N MET A 276 17.97 1.29 -0.97
CA MET A 276 16.73 2.05 -0.80
C MET A 276 16.96 3.56 -0.93
N MET A 277 18.07 4.09 -0.42
CA MET A 277 18.38 5.52 -0.51
C MET A 277 18.85 5.97 -1.88
N ASN A 278 19.77 5.22 -2.50
CA ASN A 278 20.52 5.67 -3.67
C ASN A 278 19.90 5.21 -4.99
N GLU A 279 19.30 4.01 -5.02
CA GLU A 279 18.74 3.45 -6.24
C GLU A 279 17.22 3.56 -6.30
N VAL A 280 16.54 3.40 -5.18
CA VAL A 280 15.08 3.50 -5.06
C VAL A 280 14.63 4.94 -4.83
N GLY A 281 15.35 5.70 -3.99
CA GLY A 281 15.08 7.10 -3.71
C GLY A 281 14.32 7.36 -2.41
N VAL A 282 14.16 6.37 -1.53
CA VAL A 282 13.60 6.54 -0.18
C VAL A 282 14.69 7.02 0.77
N LYS A 283 14.67 8.31 1.14
CA LYS A 283 15.77 8.98 1.87
C LYS A 283 15.37 9.52 3.25
N GLY A 284 14.16 9.23 3.71
CA GLY A 284 13.60 9.81 4.93
C GLY A 284 14.11 9.13 6.20
N GLN A 285 13.41 8.14 6.67
CA GLN A 285 13.57 7.46 7.94
C GLN A 285 14.14 6.05 7.75
N ILE A 286 15.00 5.59 8.64
CA ILE A 286 15.48 4.20 8.72
C ILE A 286 14.87 3.62 9.99
N SER A 287 13.82 2.81 9.85
CA SER A 287 13.07 2.22 10.96
C SER A 287 13.66 0.85 11.31
N CYS A 288 14.41 0.78 12.40
CA CYS A 288 15.17 -0.39 12.83
C CYS A 288 14.41 -1.17 13.91
N TYR A 289 13.67 -2.19 13.52
CA TYR A 289 12.94 -3.06 14.46
C TYR A 289 13.92 -3.98 15.17
N THR A 290 13.98 -3.87 16.51
CA THR A 290 15.02 -4.52 17.31
C THR A 290 14.63 -4.66 18.78
N MET A 291 15.11 -3.92 19.70
CA MET A 291 15.20 -4.02 21.16
C MET A 291 14.16 -4.87 21.93
N ILE A 292 12.91 -4.86 21.54
CA ILE A 292 11.82 -5.63 22.18
C ILE A 292 11.00 -6.43 21.16
N PRO A 293 11.64 -7.43 20.50
CA PRO A 293 10.94 -8.28 19.52
C PRO A 293 9.81 -9.05 20.18
N TRP A 294 8.88 -9.57 19.36
CA TRP A 294 7.71 -10.30 19.87
C TRP A 294 8.08 -11.58 20.62
N ASN A 295 9.14 -12.29 20.19
CA ASN A 295 9.63 -13.51 20.85
C ASN A 295 10.61 -13.25 22.01
N MET A 296 11.00 -11.98 22.23
CA MET A 296 11.95 -11.59 23.28
C MET A 296 13.29 -12.35 23.23
N LYS A 297 13.80 -12.63 22.01
CA LYS A 297 15.06 -13.35 21.78
C LYS A 297 15.91 -12.70 20.71
N ILE A 298 17.23 -12.86 20.83
CA ILE A 298 18.19 -12.53 19.76
C ILE A 298 18.92 -13.80 19.37
N ARG A 299 18.91 -14.12 18.08
CA ARG A 299 19.72 -15.19 17.51
C ARG A 299 21.14 -14.69 17.25
N TYR A 300 22.14 -15.50 17.61
CA TYR A 300 23.55 -15.22 17.32
C TYR A 300 24.29 -16.49 16.90
N LEU A 301 25.34 -16.32 16.09
CA LEU A 301 26.27 -17.39 15.76
C LEU A 301 27.34 -17.50 16.86
N ASP A 302 27.49 -18.68 17.46
CA ASP A 302 28.57 -18.98 18.39
C ASP A 302 29.75 -19.62 17.61
N GLU A 303 30.82 -18.86 17.39
CA GLU A 303 31.97 -19.35 16.64
C GLU A 303 32.73 -20.50 17.32
N ALA A 304 32.62 -20.64 18.63
CA ALA A 304 33.25 -21.75 19.33
C ALA A 304 32.62 -23.08 19.00
N THR A 305 31.30 -23.07 18.69
CA THR A 305 30.53 -24.27 18.38
C THR A 305 30.09 -24.37 16.92
N GLY A 306 30.21 -23.27 16.15
CA GLY A 306 29.65 -23.16 14.79
C GLY A 306 28.13 -23.22 14.72
N LYS A 307 27.42 -23.05 15.84
CA LYS A 307 25.96 -23.18 15.94
C LYS A 307 25.29 -21.85 16.29
N TYR A 308 24.06 -21.68 15.78
CA TYR A 308 23.19 -20.60 16.24
C TYR A 308 22.64 -20.90 17.63
N LYS A 309 22.65 -19.86 18.46
CA LYS A 309 22.10 -19.85 19.82
C LYS A 309 21.23 -18.62 20.02
N PHE A 310 20.52 -18.54 21.14
CA PHE A 310 19.65 -17.43 21.47
C PHE A 310 20.03 -16.78 22.80
N LEU A 311 19.91 -15.44 22.85
CA LEU A 311 19.89 -14.65 24.08
C LEU A 311 18.46 -14.33 24.41
N ASP A 312 18.01 -14.62 25.63
CA ASP A 312 16.71 -14.20 26.15
C ASP A 312 16.77 -12.75 26.59
N LEU A 313 15.79 -11.94 26.17
CA LEU A 313 15.68 -10.54 26.55
C LEU A 313 14.71 -10.41 27.73
N LYS A 314 15.19 -9.80 28.80
CA LYS A 314 14.44 -9.54 30.02
C LYS A 314 14.45 -8.03 30.33
N PRO A 315 13.53 -7.23 29.75
CA PRO A 315 13.42 -5.81 30.09
C PRO A 315 13.34 -5.62 31.60
N ASN A 316 14.01 -4.63 32.15
CA ASN A 316 14.18 -4.35 33.59
C ASN A 316 15.14 -5.31 34.34
N ASP A 317 15.78 -6.25 33.68
CA ASP A 317 16.88 -7.04 34.23
C ASP A 317 18.24 -6.43 33.80
N PRO A 318 19.29 -6.45 34.64
CA PRO A 318 20.61 -5.92 34.25
C PRO A 318 21.19 -6.56 32.99
N SER A 319 20.85 -7.82 32.69
CA SER A 319 21.27 -8.50 31.45
C SER A 319 20.76 -7.80 30.19
N TYR A 320 19.63 -7.11 30.25
CA TYR A 320 19.06 -6.38 29.11
C TYR A 320 20.00 -5.23 28.66
N GLU A 321 20.47 -4.44 29.62
CA GLU A 321 21.45 -3.40 29.38
C GLU A 321 22.80 -3.97 28.93
N ALA A 322 23.23 -5.08 29.54
CA ALA A 322 24.49 -5.75 29.18
C ALA A 322 24.49 -6.28 27.73
N ILE A 323 23.33 -6.64 27.18
CA ILE A 323 23.16 -7.06 25.79
C ILE A 323 23.13 -5.83 24.84
N TRP A 324 22.27 -4.86 25.15
CA TRP A 324 21.98 -3.75 24.22
C TRP A 324 23.00 -2.62 24.29
N GLY A 325 23.60 -2.35 25.43
CA GLY A 325 24.57 -1.23 25.59
C GLY A 325 25.74 -1.32 24.62
N PRO A 326 26.48 -2.43 24.57
CA PRO A 326 27.58 -2.62 23.62
C PRO A 326 27.11 -2.53 22.15
N PHE A 327 25.99 -3.18 21.81
CA PHE A 327 25.43 -3.11 20.46
C PHE A 327 25.07 -1.68 20.05
N LEU A 328 24.34 -0.97 20.87
CA LEU A 328 23.90 0.41 20.58
C LEU A 328 25.10 1.36 20.41
N THR A 329 26.14 1.17 21.23
CA THR A 329 27.38 1.96 21.13
C THR A 329 28.06 1.72 19.78
N ASP A 330 28.17 0.46 19.36
CA ASP A 330 28.81 0.09 18.09
C ASP A 330 27.95 0.50 16.89
N PHE A 331 26.65 0.21 16.94
CA PHE A 331 25.68 0.56 15.87
C PHE A 331 25.59 2.08 15.67
N ARG A 332 25.55 2.85 16.76
CA ARG A 332 25.59 4.31 16.72
C ARG A 332 26.85 4.82 15.98
N LYS A 333 28.02 4.27 16.30
CA LYS A 333 29.27 4.60 15.63
C LYS A 333 29.22 4.22 14.14
N HIS A 334 28.68 3.03 13.84
CA HIS A 334 28.54 2.55 12.47
C HIS A 334 27.65 3.46 11.63
N VAL A 335 26.40 3.73 12.04
CA VAL A 335 25.47 4.58 11.27
C VAL A 335 25.93 6.04 11.20
N LYS A 336 26.69 6.51 12.21
CA LYS A 336 27.32 7.83 12.15
C LYS A 336 28.38 7.89 11.04
N SER A 337 29.20 6.84 10.89
CA SER A 337 30.21 6.76 9.83
C SER A 337 29.60 6.75 8.42
N LYS A 338 28.35 6.26 8.28
CA LYS A 338 27.58 6.25 7.03
C LYS A 338 26.81 7.55 6.78
N GLY A 339 26.79 8.50 7.72
CA GLY A 339 25.97 9.71 7.62
C GLY A 339 24.47 9.46 7.85
N TRP A 340 24.07 8.36 8.48
CA TRP A 340 22.69 7.95 8.68
C TRP A 340 22.15 8.22 10.09
N LEU A 341 22.99 8.65 11.03
CA LEU A 341 22.63 8.80 12.44
C LEU A 341 21.34 9.60 12.66
N GLY A 342 21.19 10.75 12.01
CA GLY A 342 20.00 11.61 12.16
C GLY A 342 18.70 11.06 11.55
N LYS A 343 18.80 9.97 10.78
CA LYS A 343 17.66 9.30 10.12
C LYS A 343 17.32 7.95 10.76
N THR A 344 18.23 7.41 11.58
CA THR A 344 18.05 6.10 12.20
C THR A 344 17.11 6.21 13.39
N CYS A 345 16.09 5.37 13.39
CA CYS A 345 15.09 5.24 14.44
C CYS A 345 15.04 3.80 14.92
N ILE A 346 14.78 3.59 16.21
CA ILE A 346 14.50 2.27 16.78
C ILE A 346 13.01 2.00 16.70
N GLY A 347 12.65 0.94 15.99
CA GLY A 347 11.27 0.52 15.77
C GLY A 347 10.78 -0.41 16.87
N LEU A 348 9.60 -0.08 17.45
CA LEU A 348 8.91 -0.86 18.46
C LEU A 348 7.48 -1.09 18.00
N ASP A 349 7.04 -2.35 17.99
CA ASP A 349 5.75 -2.73 17.43
C ASP A 349 4.82 -3.28 18.52
N GLU A 350 3.78 -2.51 18.86
CA GLU A 350 2.70 -2.88 19.80
C GLU A 350 3.19 -3.41 21.16
N ARG A 351 4.21 -2.78 21.76
CA ARG A 351 4.81 -3.25 23.00
C ARG A 351 4.25 -2.52 24.23
N PRO A 352 4.14 -3.23 25.38
CA PRO A 352 3.70 -2.61 26.63
C PRO A 352 4.62 -1.46 27.08
N ASP A 353 4.04 -0.42 27.67
CA ASP A 353 4.77 0.79 28.13
C ASP A 353 5.98 0.48 29.01
N ALA A 354 5.88 -0.52 29.90
CA ALA A 354 6.98 -0.90 30.76
C ALA A 354 8.21 -1.39 29.98
N MET A 355 7.98 -2.15 28.89
CA MET A 355 9.06 -2.62 28.02
C MET A 355 9.62 -1.48 27.17
N VAL A 356 8.75 -0.59 26.65
CA VAL A 356 9.17 0.61 25.90
C VAL A 356 10.04 1.50 26.78
N ARG A 357 9.67 1.69 28.05
CA ARG A 357 10.45 2.48 29.02
C ARG A 357 11.81 1.83 29.30
N ALA A 358 11.86 0.51 29.48
CA ALA A 358 13.13 -0.20 29.69
C ALA A 358 14.06 -0.03 28.47
N ALA A 359 13.52 -0.19 27.25
CA ALA A 359 14.28 0.03 26.03
C ALA A 359 14.77 1.48 25.90
N LYS A 360 13.89 2.46 26.20
CA LYS A 360 14.24 3.87 26.16
C LYS A 360 15.34 4.24 27.15
N ASN A 361 15.31 3.72 28.37
CA ASN A 361 16.34 3.98 29.37
C ASN A 361 17.74 3.55 28.89
N VAL A 362 17.83 2.37 28.25
CA VAL A 362 19.10 1.89 27.68
C VAL A 362 19.50 2.73 26.45
N LEU A 363 18.53 3.07 25.61
CA LEU A 363 18.77 3.90 24.43
C LEU A 363 19.31 5.29 24.81
N ASP A 364 18.68 5.97 25.77
CA ASP A 364 19.10 7.29 26.25
C ASP A 364 20.52 7.28 26.82
N LYS A 365 20.96 6.16 27.40
CA LYS A 365 22.29 6.02 27.97
C LYS A 365 23.38 5.79 26.91
N TYR A 366 23.10 4.99 25.88
CA TYR A 366 24.14 4.52 24.94
C TYR A 366 24.05 5.13 23.54
N ALA A 367 22.86 5.56 23.14
CA ALA A 367 22.61 6.12 21.80
C ALA A 367 21.47 7.15 21.81
N PRO A 368 21.60 8.26 22.56
CA PRO A 368 20.52 9.23 22.80
C PRO A 368 20.07 9.98 21.54
N GLU A 369 20.82 9.91 20.44
CA GLU A 369 20.40 10.49 19.15
C GLU A 369 19.37 9.64 18.41
N PHE A 370 19.25 8.35 18.73
CA PHE A 370 18.25 7.50 18.09
C PHE A 370 16.87 7.84 18.60
N LYS A 371 15.98 8.05 17.66
CA LYS A 371 14.55 8.31 17.92
C LYS A 371 13.81 6.98 18.01
N ILE A 372 12.66 6.98 18.66
CA ILE A 372 11.77 5.81 18.73
C ILE A 372 10.61 6.03 17.75
N VAL A 373 10.33 5.00 16.95
CA VAL A 373 9.12 4.90 16.13
C VAL A 373 8.28 3.72 16.64
N SER A 374 6.97 3.88 16.76
CA SER A 374 6.13 2.85 17.36
C SER A 374 4.73 2.81 16.75
N ALA A 375 4.35 1.63 16.27
CA ALA A 375 2.95 1.28 16.11
C ALA A 375 2.37 0.93 17.48
N VAL A 376 1.16 1.39 17.79
CA VAL A 376 0.53 1.17 19.10
C VAL A 376 -0.97 0.91 18.95
N ASN A 377 -1.48 -0.11 19.64
CA ASN A 377 -2.93 -0.34 19.65
C ASN A 377 -3.68 0.86 20.24
N ARG A 378 -3.23 1.36 21.40
CA ARG A 378 -3.81 2.53 22.06
C ARG A 378 -2.69 3.47 22.50
N PRO A 379 -2.75 4.76 22.18
CA PRO A 379 -1.84 5.77 22.72
C PRO A 379 -1.88 5.83 24.25
N THR A 380 -0.71 6.00 24.86
CA THR A 380 -0.50 6.05 26.31
C THR A 380 0.31 7.29 26.68
N ALA A 381 0.71 7.41 27.94
CA ALA A 381 1.61 8.48 28.39
C ALA A 381 2.95 8.47 27.63
N MET A 382 3.42 7.29 27.18
CA MET A 382 4.64 7.17 26.37
C MET A 382 4.52 7.82 24.98
N THR A 383 3.31 8.05 24.48
CA THR A 383 3.07 8.70 23.17
C THR A 383 3.78 10.05 23.02
N ARG A 384 3.96 10.79 24.10
CA ARG A 384 4.69 12.08 24.09
C ARG A 384 6.17 11.92 23.81
N ASP A 385 6.77 10.83 24.26
CA ASP A 385 8.21 10.57 24.16
C ASP A 385 8.61 9.91 22.84
N VAL A 386 7.66 9.26 22.17
CA VAL A 386 7.89 8.59 20.89
C VAL A 386 7.96 9.62 19.76
N TYR A 387 9.01 9.55 18.94
CA TYR A 387 9.20 10.46 17.81
C TYR A 387 8.14 10.29 16.74
N ASP A 388 7.93 9.06 16.27
CA ASP A 388 6.91 8.70 15.30
C ASP A 388 5.94 7.71 15.95
N VAL A 389 4.70 8.13 16.12
CA VAL A 389 3.65 7.30 16.72
C VAL A 389 2.54 7.02 15.71
N SER A 390 2.18 5.75 15.61
CA SER A 390 1.12 5.27 14.73
C SER A 390 0.11 4.45 15.55
N PRO A 391 -0.96 5.05 16.08
CA PRO A 391 -2.05 4.30 16.70
C PRO A 391 -2.90 3.59 15.64
N VAL A 392 -3.57 2.49 16.04
CA VAL A 392 -4.65 1.92 15.21
C VAL A 392 -5.73 2.99 15.00
N ILE A 393 -6.38 2.98 13.84
CA ILE A 393 -7.33 4.03 13.44
C ILE A 393 -8.42 4.29 14.48
N ASP A 394 -8.93 3.26 15.18
CA ASP A 394 -9.93 3.40 16.25
C ASP A 394 -9.49 4.31 17.39
N HIS A 395 -8.19 4.47 17.56
CA HIS A 395 -7.58 5.31 18.60
C HIS A 395 -6.82 6.52 18.04
N ALA A 396 -6.83 6.74 16.72
CA ALA A 396 -6.18 7.90 16.11
C ALA A 396 -6.73 9.23 16.66
N GLY A 397 -8.03 9.28 16.96
CA GLY A 397 -8.70 10.42 17.57
C GLY A 397 -8.25 10.77 19.00
N THR A 398 -7.39 9.97 19.63
CA THR A 398 -6.82 10.27 20.96
C THR A 398 -5.52 11.08 20.89
N VAL A 399 -4.93 11.22 19.69
CA VAL A 399 -3.73 12.05 19.43
C VAL A 399 -4.16 13.25 18.58
N THR A 400 -4.92 14.16 19.19
CA THR A 400 -5.50 15.34 18.52
C THR A 400 -5.32 16.59 19.39
N GLY A 401 -5.80 17.73 18.91
CA GLY A 401 -5.81 18.99 19.65
C GLY A 401 -4.41 19.42 20.08
N ASP A 402 -4.28 19.81 21.34
CA ASP A 402 -3.05 20.36 21.90
C ASP A 402 -1.88 19.37 21.84
N LEU A 403 -2.14 18.09 22.06
CA LEU A 403 -1.09 17.06 21.97
C LEU A 403 -0.53 16.98 20.55
N LEU A 404 -1.38 16.95 19.54
CA LEU A 404 -0.94 16.91 18.14
C LEU A 404 -0.18 18.18 17.75
N ALA A 405 -0.68 19.36 18.19
CA ALA A 405 -0.02 20.64 17.97
C ALA A 405 1.37 20.70 18.63
N GLN A 406 1.48 20.22 19.88
CA GLN A 406 2.76 20.12 20.58
C GLN A 406 3.74 19.18 19.83
N ARG A 407 3.29 17.98 19.44
CA ARG A 407 4.12 17.02 18.70
C ARG A 407 4.64 17.59 17.39
N LYS A 408 3.80 18.32 16.64
CA LYS A 408 4.20 19.03 15.42
C LYS A 408 5.26 20.10 15.69
N LYS A 409 5.08 20.90 16.75
CA LYS A 409 6.05 21.92 17.17
C LYS A 409 7.40 21.31 17.53
N GLU A 410 7.40 20.11 18.10
CA GLU A 410 8.62 19.34 18.44
C GLU A 410 9.21 18.57 17.23
N GLY A 411 8.63 18.70 16.04
CA GLY A 411 9.06 17.98 14.83
C GLY A 411 8.81 16.47 14.85
N LYS A 412 7.94 16.02 15.76
CA LYS A 412 7.50 14.63 15.86
C LYS A 412 6.48 14.29 14.79
N LYS A 413 6.36 13.00 14.47
CA LYS A 413 5.40 12.45 13.51
C LYS A 413 4.24 11.76 14.20
N THR A 414 3.06 11.92 13.65
CA THR A 414 1.85 11.24 14.10
C THR A 414 1.11 10.71 12.88
N THR A 415 1.11 9.41 12.73
CA THR A 415 0.39 8.70 11.68
C THR A 415 -0.72 7.86 12.30
N PHE A 416 -1.30 6.94 11.54
CA PHE A 416 -2.18 5.90 12.05
C PHE A 416 -2.03 4.65 11.16
N TYR A 417 -2.55 3.51 11.62
CA TYR A 417 -2.53 2.28 10.83
C TYR A 417 -3.86 1.52 10.86
N VAL A 418 -4.01 0.65 9.88
CA VAL A 418 -4.96 -0.45 9.84
C VAL A 418 -4.21 -1.76 9.60
N CYS A 419 -4.71 -2.87 10.15
CA CYS A 419 -4.15 -4.21 9.96
C CYS A 419 -5.30 -5.21 9.79
N VAL A 420 -5.34 -6.31 10.52
CA VAL A 420 -6.49 -7.24 10.58
C VAL A 420 -7.76 -6.56 11.11
N HIS A 421 -7.61 -5.44 11.79
CA HIS A 421 -8.66 -4.62 12.38
C HIS A 421 -8.39 -3.12 12.11
N PRO A 422 -9.44 -2.27 11.97
CA PRO A 422 -10.86 -2.65 11.82
C PRO A 422 -11.10 -3.36 10.49
N LYS A 423 -12.26 -4.04 10.37
CA LYS A 423 -12.65 -4.62 9.08
C LYS A 423 -12.96 -3.56 8.01
N LYS A 424 -13.36 -2.36 8.46
CA LYS A 424 -13.67 -1.17 7.65
C LYS A 424 -13.33 0.10 8.44
N PRO A 425 -12.69 1.11 7.80
CA PRO A 425 -12.09 1.04 6.48
C PRO A 425 -10.81 0.20 6.46
N ASN A 426 -10.53 -0.48 5.36
CA ASN A 426 -9.30 -1.25 5.21
C ASN A 426 -8.90 -1.38 3.72
N THR A 427 -7.76 -2.03 3.47
CA THR A 427 -7.26 -2.32 2.12
C THR A 427 -7.29 -3.83 1.81
N PHE A 428 -8.25 -4.57 2.35
CA PHE A 428 -8.42 -5.98 2.03
C PHE A 428 -8.81 -6.19 0.57
N THR A 429 -8.52 -7.36 0.03
CA THR A 429 -8.91 -7.69 -1.35
C THR A 429 -10.43 -7.57 -1.56
N ILE A 430 -11.20 -7.83 -0.50
CA ILE A 430 -12.67 -7.72 -0.52
C ILE A 430 -13.21 -6.33 -0.13
N SER A 431 -12.35 -5.43 0.36
CA SER A 431 -12.77 -4.07 0.74
C SER A 431 -13.29 -3.32 -0.48
N PRO A 432 -14.31 -2.46 -0.32
CA PRO A 432 -14.64 -1.43 -1.30
C PRO A 432 -13.39 -0.63 -1.66
N LEU A 433 -13.19 -0.35 -2.94
CA LEU A 433 -11.99 0.36 -3.40
C LEU A 433 -11.85 1.76 -2.82
N ALA A 434 -12.99 2.42 -2.57
CA ALA A 434 -13.03 3.75 -1.94
C ALA A 434 -12.40 3.78 -0.54
N GLU A 435 -12.38 2.65 0.20
CA GLU A 435 -11.76 2.62 1.53
C GLU A 435 -10.25 2.87 1.46
N ALA A 436 -9.57 2.39 0.42
CA ALA A 436 -8.14 2.59 0.25
C ALA A 436 -7.79 4.07 0.02
N GLU A 437 -8.59 4.79 -0.76
CA GLU A 437 -8.44 6.23 -0.99
C GLU A 437 -8.86 7.06 0.24
N TRP A 438 -9.86 6.59 0.96
CA TRP A 438 -10.37 7.23 2.16
C TRP A 438 -9.31 7.32 3.29
N LEU A 439 -8.43 6.31 3.44
CA LEU A 439 -7.44 6.26 4.51
C LEU A 439 -6.48 7.46 4.54
N PRO A 440 -5.79 7.85 3.44
CA PRO A 440 -4.96 9.05 3.46
C PRO A 440 -5.75 10.34 3.63
N LEU A 441 -6.98 10.41 3.11
CA LEU A 441 -7.85 11.57 3.30
C LEU A 441 -8.29 11.72 4.76
N PHE A 442 -8.51 10.62 5.48
CA PHE A 442 -8.70 10.65 6.93
C PHE A 442 -7.50 11.27 7.66
N ALA A 443 -6.28 10.92 7.27
CA ALA A 443 -5.09 11.56 7.83
C ALA A 443 -5.07 13.07 7.55
N ALA A 444 -5.36 13.49 6.32
CA ALA A 444 -5.41 14.89 5.93
C ALA A 444 -6.48 15.68 6.72
N ALA A 445 -7.69 15.11 6.85
CA ALA A 445 -8.80 15.70 7.60
C ALA A 445 -8.50 15.91 9.08
N ASN A 446 -7.81 14.93 9.68
CA ASN A 446 -7.44 14.96 11.10
C ASN A 446 -6.06 15.59 11.37
N HIS A 447 -5.46 16.24 10.37
CA HIS A 447 -4.14 16.86 10.46
C HIS A 447 -3.01 15.92 10.91
N LEU A 448 -3.15 14.61 10.69
CA LEU A 448 -2.09 13.62 10.92
C LEU A 448 -1.01 13.75 9.84
N ASP A 449 0.17 13.23 10.11
CA ASP A 449 1.30 13.32 9.16
C ASP A 449 1.22 12.29 8.04
N GLY A 450 0.46 11.18 8.19
CA GLY A 450 0.35 10.17 7.16
C GLY A 450 -0.24 8.84 7.62
N PHE A 451 0.22 7.75 7.02
CA PHE A 451 -0.37 6.42 7.13
C PHE A 451 0.71 5.34 7.21
N LEU A 452 0.52 4.36 8.10
CA LEU A 452 1.34 3.16 8.22
C LEU A 452 0.52 1.92 7.88
N ARG A 453 1.18 0.93 7.24
CA ARG A 453 0.67 -0.43 7.11
C ARG A 453 1.81 -1.44 7.19
N TRP A 454 1.63 -2.50 7.98
CA TRP A 454 2.66 -3.48 8.35
C TRP A 454 3.17 -4.34 7.19
N ALA A 455 2.45 -4.36 6.03
CA ALA A 455 2.82 -5.26 4.95
C ALA A 455 2.52 -4.67 3.56
N TYR A 456 3.58 -4.30 2.85
CA TYR A 456 3.53 -3.86 1.46
C TYR A 456 3.54 -5.05 0.50
N ASN A 457 4.44 -6.02 0.73
CA ASN A 457 4.72 -7.12 -0.19
C ASN A 457 5.10 -8.44 0.52
N SER A 458 4.49 -8.75 1.65
CA SER A 458 4.65 -10.03 2.35
C SER A 458 3.79 -11.11 1.65
N TRP A 459 4.25 -11.56 0.48
CA TRP A 459 3.51 -12.51 -0.35
C TRP A 459 3.42 -13.89 0.30
N ASN A 460 2.24 -14.51 0.24
CA ASN A 460 2.06 -15.92 0.58
C ASN A 460 2.65 -16.83 -0.53
N ARG A 461 2.42 -18.16 -0.43
CA ARG A 461 2.93 -19.12 -1.40
C ARG A 461 2.36 -18.90 -2.81
N ASN A 462 1.05 -18.61 -2.91
CA ASN A 462 0.32 -18.51 -4.19
C ASN A 462 -0.44 -17.18 -4.28
N PRO A 463 0.25 -16.03 -4.32
CA PRO A 463 -0.37 -14.71 -4.18
C PRO A 463 -1.32 -14.34 -5.33
N PHE A 464 -1.20 -14.99 -6.49
CA PHE A 464 -2.10 -14.78 -7.62
C PHE A 464 -3.42 -15.55 -7.50
N GLU A 465 -3.42 -16.66 -6.76
CA GLU A 465 -4.60 -17.50 -6.60
C GLU A 465 -5.47 -17.05 -5.43
N LYS A 466 -4.85 -16.74 -4.29
CA LYS A 466 -5.53 -16.30 -3.08
C LYS A 466 -4.66 -15.33 -2.28
N THR A 467 -5.30 -14.44 -1.57
CA THR A 467 -4.63 -13.32 -0.89
C THR A 467 -4.70 -13.39 0.64
N ASP A 468 -5.26 -14.45 1.21
CA ASP A 468 -5.24 -14.75 2.64
C ASP A 468 -3.97 -15.53 3.05
N PHE A 469 -3.58 -15.40 4.31
CA PHE A 469 -2.47 -16.15 4.90
C PHE A 469 -2.70 -16.39 6.40
N GLY A 470 -2.76 -17.66 6.81
CA GLY A 470 -3.01 -18.01 8.21
C GLY A 470 -4.29 -17.36 8.75
N ASN A 471 -4.15 -16.58 9.80
CA ASN A 471 -5.26 -15.82 10.40
C ASN A 471 -5.45 -14.42 9.79
N TRP A 472 -4.60 -14.02 8.83
CA TRP A 472 -4.69 -12.71 8.20
C TRP A 472 -5.73 -12.71 7.08
N PRO A 473 -6.65 -11.75 7.09
CA PRO A 473 -7.66 -11.61 6.04
C PRO A 473 -7.04 -11.44 4.65
N ALA A 474 -7.81 -11.81 3.64
CA ALA A 474 -7.39 -11.67 2.25
C ALA A 474 -6.97 -10.23 1.91
N GLY A 475 -5.70 -10.06 1.51
CA GLY A 475 -5.11 -8.76 1.16
C GLY A 475 -4.48 -7.99 2.32
N ASP A 476 -4.47 -8.54 3.54
CA ASP A 476 -3.81 -7.91 4.69
C ASP A 476 -2.28 -7.91 4.54
N CYS A 477 -1.71 -8.99 4.01
CA CYS A 477 -0.26 -9.21 3.93
C CYS A 477 0.42 -8.49 2.77
N TYR A 478 -0.30 -7.98 1.79
CA TYR A 478 0.30 -7.24 0.67
C TYR A 478 -0.69 -6.41 -0.12
N LEU A 479 -0.16 -5.34 -0.71
CA LEU A 479 -0.88 -4.40 -1.57
C LEU A 479 -0.50 -4.54 -3.04
N VAL A 480 0.66 -5.13 -3.34
CA VAL A 480 1.20 -5.34 -4.69
C VAL A 480 1.56 -6.80 -4.89
N TYR A 481 1.64 -7.22 -6.13
CA TYR A 481 1.87 -8.62 -6.50
C TYR A 481 3.28 -8.85 -7.04
N PRO A 482 3.79 -10.10 -7.04
CA PRO A 482 5.07 -10.42 -7.65
C PRO A 482 5.17 -9.97 -9.11
N GLY A 483 6.41 -9.79 -9.59
CA GLY A 483 6.65 -9.31 -10.95
C GLY A 483 6.35 -7.81 -11.13
N ASN A 484 6.37 -7.04 -10.05
CA ASN A 484 6.04 -5.60 -10.05
C ASN A 484 4.62 -5.30 -10.55
N LEU A 485 3.65 -6.17 -10.28
CA LEU A 485 2.26 -5.93 -10.63
C LEU A 485 1.55 -5.15 -9.51
N SER A 486 0.76 -4.17 -9.91
CA SER A 486 -0.04 -3.36 -8.98
C SER A 486 -1.36 -4.05 -8.61
N SER A 487 -2.12 -3.42 -7.75
CA SER A 487 -3.50 -3.78 -7.48
C SER A 487 -4.41 -2.56 -7.53
N LEU A 488 -5.70 -2.77 -7.77
CA LEU A 488 -6.70 -1.70 -7.68
C LEU A 488 -6.67 -1.03 -6.31
N ARG A 489 -6.44 -1.78 -5.24
CA ARG A 489 -6.31 -1.28 -3.87
C ARG A 489 -5.12 -0.34 -3.70
N PHE A 490 -3.97 -0.72 -4.26
CA PHE A 490 -2.75 0.11 -4.19
C PHE A 490 -2.88 1.39 -5.01
N GLU A 491 -3.46 1.31 -6.22
CA GLU A 491 -3.68 2.51 -7.03
C GLU A 491 -4.66 3.47 -6.33
N LYS A 492 -5.74 2.96 -5.72
CA LYS A 492 -6.67 3.79 -4.94
C LYS A 492 -6.07 4.36 -3.65
N LEU A 493 -5.20 3.59 -2.96
CA LEU A 493 -4.42 4.14 -1.85
C LEU A 493 -3.53 5.30 -2.33
N ARG A 494 -2.92 5.16 -3.50
CA ARG A 494 -2.09 6.20 -4.10
C ARG A 494 -2.91 7.44 -4.47
N ASP A 495 -4.11 7.28 -5.06
CA ASP A 495 -5.01 8.40 -5.33
C ASP A 495 -5.25 9.20 -4.02
N GLY A 496 -5.55 8.53 -2.91
CA GLY A 496 -5.72 9.17 -1.61
C GLY A 496 -4.45 9.86 -1.09
N LEU A 497 -3.26 9.33 -1.37
CA LEU A 497 -1.98 9.98 -1.00
C LEU A 497 -1.73 11.24 -1.83
N GLU A 498 -2.09 11.25 -3.10
CA GLU A 498 -2.03 12.42 -3.98
C GLU A 498 -3.04 13.50 -3.51
N GLU A 499 -4.26 13.10 -3.11
CA GLU A 499 -5.24 14.00 -2.53
C GLU A 499 -4.78 14.58 -1.17
N PHE A 500 -4.17 13.77 -0.31
CA PHE A 500 -3.55 14.26 0.94
C PHE A 500 -2.55 15.38 0.65
N GLU A 501 -1.70 15.20 -0.35
CA GLU A 501 -0.69 16.19 -0.72
C GLU A 501 -1.32 17.45 -1.30
N LYS A 502 -2.36 17.34 -2.13
CA LYS A 502 -3.13 18.48 -2.64
C LYS A 502 -3.74 19.30 -1.51
N VAL A 503 -4.36 18.64 -0.53
CA VAL A 503 -4.92 19.31 0.66
C VAL A 503 -3.85 20.12 1.39
N ASN A 504 -2.67 19.56 1.61
CA ASN A 504 -1.56 20.28 2.27
C ASN A 504 -1.05 21.47 1.45
N ILE A 505 -0.92 21.30 0.13
CA ILE A 505 -0.52 22.39 -0.77
C ILE A 505 -1.55 23.53 -0.73
N LEU A 506 -2.84 23.22 -0.78
CA LEU A 506 -3.91 24.22 -0.72
C LEU A 506 -3.93 24.95 0.62
N ARG A 507 -3.77 24.25 1.74
CA ARG A 507 -3.62 24.85 3.08
C ARG A 507 -2.42 25.78 3.16
N ALA A 508 -1.27 25.37 2.64
CA ALA A 508 -0.06 26.20 2.63
C ALA A 508 -0.22 27.45 1.76
N ARG A 509 -0.93 27.38 0.64
CA ARG A 509 -1.27 28.54 -0.21
C ARG A 509 -2.23 29.49 0.48
N ALA A 510 -3.28 28.97 1.13
CA ALA A 510 -4.25 29.80 1.86
C ALA A 510 -3.63 30.57 3.02
N ALA A 511 -2.62 30.01 3.68
CA ALA A 511 -1.87 30.70 4.73
C ALA A 511 -1.21 31.99 4.22
N LYS A 512 -0.87 32.06 2.92
CA LYS A 512 -0.21 33.19 2.26
C LYS A 512 -1.16 34.04 1.39
N ASN A 513 -2.39 33.56 1.12
CA ASN A 513 -3.35 34.23 0.25
C ASN A 513 -4.73 34.33 0.89
N PRO A 514 -5.12 35.52 1.38
CA PRO A 514 -6.42 35.74 2.03
C PRO A 514 -7.63 35.33 1.17
N LYS A 515 -7.54 35.48 -0.16
CA LYS A 515 -8.64 35.12 -1.07
C LYS A 515 -8.90 33.60 -1.12
N ALA A 516 -7.89 32.78 -0.86
CA ALA A 516 -8.02 31.32 -0.82
C ALA A 516 -8.53 30.79 0.53
N LYS A 517 -8.46 31.59 1.61
CA LYS A 517 -8.80 31.16 2.98
C LYS A 517 -10.22 30.62 3.09
N ALA A 518 -11.20 31.31 2.49
CA ALA A 518 -12.61 30.89 2.57
C ALA A 518 -12.88 29.57 1.85
N ALA A 519 -12.22 29.33 0.70
CA ALA A 519 -12.35 28.09 -0.04
C ALA A 519 -11.72 26.91 0.71
N VAL A 520 -10.52 27.11 1.30
CA VAL A 520 -9.83 26.07 2.08
C VAL A 520 -10.58 25.80 3.39
N ALA A 521 -11.15 26.81 4.04
CA ALA A 521 -11.99 26.59 5.23
C ALA A 521 -13.21 25.73 4.94
N ARG A 522 -13.87 25.92 3.77
CA ARG A 522 -14.98 25.03 3.34
C ARG A 522 -14.48 23.63 3.03
N MET A 523 -13.34 23.49 2.37
CA MET A 523 -12.72 22.18 2.14
C MET A 523 -12.46 21.45 3.47
N ASP A 524 -11.87 22.13 4.45
CA ASP A 524 -11.58 21.56 5.77
C ASP A 524 -12.87 21.19 6.53
N GLU A 525 -13.91 22.01 6.41
CA GLU A 525 -15.23 21.69 6.97
C GLU A 525 -15.82 20.42 6.35
N GLU A 526 -15.79 20.27 5.03
CA GLU A 526 -16.29 19.06 4.35
C GLU A 526 -15.45 17.83 4.70
N LEU A 527 -14.13 17.95 4.71
CA LEU A 527 -13.25 16.88 5.13
C LEU A 527 -13.55 16.44 6.58
N SER A 528 -13.77 17.37 7.49
CA SER A 528 -14.10 17.07 8.89
C SER A 528 -15.43 16.33 9.06
N LYS A 529 -16.41 16.55 8.17
CA LYS A 529 -17.70 15.84 8.17
C LYS A 529 -17.61 14.43 7.63
N LEU A 530 -16.73 14.19 6.64
CA LEU A 530 -16.64 12.94 5.91
C LEU A 530 -15.63 11.95 6.53
N PHE A 531 -14.58 12.48 7.16
CA PHE A 531 -13.42 11.71 7.61
C PHE A 531 -13.24 11.82 9.12
N THR A 532 -14.18 11.25 9.88
CA THR A 532 -14.14 11.20 11.36
C THR A 532 -13.91 9.78 11.85
N VAL A 533 -13.53 9.63 13.13
CA VAL A 533 -13.38 8.30 13.76
C VAL A 533 -14.70 7.55 13.79
N GLU A 534 -15.83 8.25 14.02
CA GLU A 534 -17.17 7.63 13.95
C GLU A 534 -17.46 7.11 12.53
N LYS A 535 -17.08 7.85 11.50
CA LYS A 535 -17.24 7.42 10.10
C LYS A 535 -16.35 6.24 9.73
N SER A 536 -15.22 6.05 10.41
CA SER A 536 -14.36 4.88 10.22
C SER A 536 -15.00 3.59 10.69
N ARG A 537 -16.00 3.67 11.58
CA ARG A 537 -16.70 2.50 12.16
C ARG A 537 -17.96 2.10 11.38
N GLY A 538 -18.42 2.90 10.47
CA GLY A 538 -19.63 2.71 9.63
C GLY A 538 -19.33 2.24 8.21
#